data_aedcac17c91a6f593afe7a3d72fcc69e
#
_entry.id   aedcac17c91a6f593afe7a3d72fcc69e
#
_cell.length_a   1.000
_cell.length_b   1.000
_cell.length_c   1.000
_cell.angle_alpha   90.00
_cell.angle_beta   90.00
_cell.angle_gamma   90.00
#
_symmetry.space_group_name_H-M   'P 1'
#
loop_
_entity.id
_entity.type
_entity.pdbx_description
1 polymer ?
#
loop_
_entity_poly.entity_id
_entity_poly.type
_entity_poly.pdbx_seq_one_letter_code
_entity_poly.pdbx_strand_id
1 'polypeptide(L)'
;MVYGWLAHPNRSSLLWGALLILAGLGIRGFASGYLQKNEELATAGPYAYTRNPLYLGSLVIAAGFTIAARSLWIAGILLVLFVAIYWPVIRAEESYLSERFPEFLEYRSQVPRLIPKPTRYLRKPAAFSWQLYLKHREYNATLGSLALLAALLAKLLWTSS
;
A
#
# COMPACT_ATOMS: atom_id res chain seq x y z
N MET A 1 15.57 5.25 -14.31
CA MET A 1 16.89 4.75 -14.72
C MET A 1 17.61 3.95 -13.62
N VAL A 2 17.81 4.47 -12.40
CA VAL A 2 18.55 3.78 -11.31
C VAL A 2 17.95 2.41 -10.96
N TYR A 3 16.62 2.30 -10.82
CA TYR A 3 15.94 1.03 -10.55
C TYR A 3 16.25 -0.04 -11.62
N GLY A 4 16.16 0.31 -12.89
CA GLY A 4 16.46 -0.61 -13.99
C GLY A 4 17.93 -1.06 -14.02
N TRP A 5 18.86 -0.21 -13.60
CA TRP A 5 20.28 -0.56 -13.52
C TRP A 5 20.59 -1.50 -12.35
N LEU A 6 19.98 -1.26 -11.18
CA LEU A 6 20.20 -2.07 -9.97
C LEU A 6 19.39 -3.39 -9.94
N ALA A 7 18.39 -3.55 -10.80
CA ALA A 7 17.54 -4.73 -10.82
C ALA A 7 18.19 -5.87 -11.62
N HIS A 8 18.14 -7.08 -11.07
CA HIS A 8 18.60 -8.33 -11.72
C HIS A 8 17.47 -9.38 -11.72
N PRO A 9 16.34 -9.12 -12.44
CA PRO A 9 15.18 -9.98 -12.40
C PRO A 9 15.46 -11.35 -13.00
N ASN A 10 14.74 -12.36 -12.49
CA ASN A 10 14.59 -13.65 -13.16
C ASN A 10 13.09 -14.04 -13.20
N ARG A 11 12.74 -15.12 -13.90
CA ARG A 11 11.34 -15.55 -14.07
C ARG A 11 10.63 -15.78 -12.75
N SER A 12 11.27 -16.46 -11.79
CA SER A 12 10.68 -16.73 -10.47
C SER A 12 10.51 -15.45 -9.66
N SER A 13 11.52 -14.57 -9.65
CA SER A 13 11.43 -13.31 -8.88
C SER A 13 10.37 -12.36 -9.43
N LEU A 14 10.20 -12.31 -10.76
CA LEU A 14 9.11 -11.55 -11.37
C LEU A 14 7.75 -12.10 -11.00
N LEU A 15 7.57 -13.43 -11.02
CA LEU A 15 6.32 -14.07 -10.64
C LEU A 15 5.94 -13.77 -9.18
N TRP A 16 6.83 -14.03 -8.23
CA TRP A 16 6.58 -13.79 -6.81
C TRP A 16 6.41 -12.30 -6.50
N GLY A 17 7.23 -11.45 -7.13
CA GLY A 17 7.10 -10.01 -7.01
C GLY A 17 5.77 -9.51 -7.55
N ALA A 18 5.33 -9.98 -8.72
CA ALA A 18 4.04 -9.62 -9.30
C ALA A 18 2.86 -10.03 -8.42
N LEU A 19 2.89 -11.24 -7.83
CA LEU A 19 1.84 -11.69 -6.90
C LEU A 19 1.72 -10.77 -5.69
N LEU A 20 2.84 -10.35 -5.09
CA LEU A 20 2.83 -9.39 -3.98
C LEU A 20 2.35 -8.01 -4.41
N ILE A 21 2.78 -7.52 -5.58
CA ILE A 21 2.31 -6.25 -6.12
C ILE A 21 0.79 -6.28 -6.30
N LEU A 22 0.24 -7.34 -6.88
CA LEU A 22 -1.20 -7.52 -7.05
C LEU A 22 -1.93 -7.55 -5.70
N ALA A 23 -1.39 -8.26 -4.69
CA ALA A 23 -1.94 -8.26 -3.35
C ALA A 23 -1.97 -6.86 -2.72
N GLY A 24 -0.87 -6.11 -2.84
CA GLY A 24 -0.78 -4.73 -2.35
C GLY A 24 -1.73 -3.77 -3.06
N LEU A 25 -1.88 -3.89 -4.39
CA LEU A 25 -2.86 -3.13 -5.17
C LEU A 25 -4.30 -3.48 -4.75
N GLY A 26 -4.58 -4.76 -4.48
CA GLY A 26 -5.87 -5.21 -3.95
C GLY A 26 -6.18 -4.59 -2.59
N ILE A 27 -5.21 -4.59 -1.66
CA ILE A 27 -5.37 -3.94 -0.35
C ILE A 27 -5.68 -2.44 -0.51
N ARG A 28 -4.93 -1.71 -1.35
CA ARG A 28 -5.14 -0.29 -1.60
C ARG A 28 -6.50 -0.02 -2.24
N GLY A 29 -6.81 -0.73 -3.33
CA GLY A 29 -8.08 -0.57 -4.03
C GLY A 29 -9.27 -0.86 -3.13
N PHE A 30 -9.19 -1.91 -2.32
CA PHE A 30 -10.26 -2.23 -1.37
C PHE A 30 -10.36 -1.18 -0.26
N ALA A 31 -9.24 -0.69 0.28
CA ALA A 31 -9.24 0.34 1.31
C ALA A 31 -9.82 1.68 0.81
N SER A 32 -9.48 2.09 -0.41
CA SER A 32 -9.95 3.37 -0.97
C SER A 32 -11.46 3.44 -1.14
N GLY A 33 -12.13 2.31 -1.38
CA GLY A 33 -13.58 2.22 -1.46
C GLY A 33 -14.33 2.39 -0.13
N TYR A 34 -13.61 2.42 1.00
CA TYR A 34 -14.15 2.69 2.34
C TYR A 34 -13.74 4.05 2.91
N LEU A 35 -12.87 4.79 2.20
CA LEU A 35 -12.31 6.04 2.72
C LEU A 35 -13.15 7.25 2.31
N GLN A 36 -13.91 7.81 3.25
CA GLN A 36 -14.58 9.09 3.11
C GLN A 36 -13.71 10.19 3.75
N LYS A 37 -12.70 10.63 3.02
CA LYS A 37 -11.68 11.55 3.53
C LYS A 37 -12.31 12.85 4.04
N ASN A 38 -12.02 13.22 5.29
CA ASN A 38 -12.47 14.42 5.99
C ASN A 38 -13.99 14.49 6.30
N GLU A 39 -14.78 13.51 5.90
CA GLU A 39 -16.22 13.47 6.15
C GLU A 39 -16.55 12.64 7.39
N GLU A 40 -16.02 11.42 7.48
CA GLU A 40 -16.14 10.54 8.63
C GLU A 40 -14.89 9.70 8.87
N LEU A 41 -14.74 9.20 10.10
CA LEU A 41 -13.64 8.31 10.46
C LEU A 41 -13.86 6.93 9.81
N ALA A 42 -12.98 6.55 8.89
CA ALA A 42 -13.01 5.24 8.27
C ALA A 42 -12.62 4.16 9.28
N THR A 43 -13.58 3.29 9.63
CA THR A 43 -13.40 2.19 10.60
C THR A 43 -13.88 0.84 10.06
N ALA A 44 -14.45 0.82 8.84
CA ALA A 44 -14.99 -0.39 8.20
C ALA A 44 -14.03 -0.99 7.15
N GLY A 45 -14.34 -2.18 6.65
CA GLY A 45 -13.52 -2.88 5.67
C GLY A 45 -12.10 -3.11 6.19
N PRO A 46 -11.05 -2.80 5.41
CA PRO A 46 -9.66 -2.95 5.83
C PRO A 46 -9.29 -2.11 7.05
N TYR A 47 -9.96 -0.96 7.26
CA TYR A 47 -9.76 -0.09 8.42
C TYR A 47 -10.20 -0.73 9.74
N ALA A 48 -11.01 -1.78 9.70
CA ALA A 48 -11.36 -2.53 10.91
C ALA A 48 -10.18 -3.38 11.46
N TYR A 49 -9.12 -3.57 10.70
CA TYR A 49 -7.97 -4.43 11.03
C TYR A 49 -6.67 -3.64 11.21
N THR A 50 -6.51 -2.56 10.47
CA THR A 50 -5.37 -1.64 10.55
C THR A 50 -5.82 -0.22 10.26
N ARG A 51 -5.24 0.76 10.96
CA ARG A 51 -5.60 2.18 10.76
C ARG A 51 -5.12 2.75 9.44
N ASN A 52 -4.10 2.14 8.85
CA ASN A 52 -3.43 2.65 7.65
C ASN A 52 -3.32 1.60 6.52
N PRO A 53 -4.45 1.04 6.04
CA PRO A 53 -4.41 -0.03 5.03
C PRO A 53 -3.84 0.42 3.67
N LEU A 54 -3.98 1.70 3.30
CA LEU A 54 -3.38 2.26 2.09
C LEU A 54 -1.85 2.23 2.15
N TYR A 55 -1.27 2.61 3.30
CA TYR A 55 0.18 2.55 3.50
C TYR A 55 0.70 1.12 3.63
N LEU A 56 -0.08 0.22 4.24
CA LEU A 56 0.23 -1.20 4.25
C LEU A 56 0.30 -1.75 2.82
N GLY A 57 -0.69 -1.44 1.98
CA GLY A 57 -0.69 -1.84 0.58
C GLY A 57 0.52 -1.30 -0.19
N SER A 58 0.93 -0.04 0.06
CA SER A 58 2.15 0.53 -0.51
C SER A 58 3.40 -0.23 -0.08
N LEU A 59 3.49 -0.63 1.18
CA LEU A 59 4.61 -1.42 1.70
C LEU A 59 4.68 -2.81 1.05
N VAL A 60 3.53 -3.46 0.85
CA VAL A 60 3.43 -4.75 0.15
C VAL A 60 3.84 -4.63 -1.31
N ILE A 61 3.44 -3.55 -2.00
CA ILE A 61 3.87 -3.24 -3.38
C ILE A 61 5.40 -3.04 -3.43
N ALA A 62 5.95 -2.26 -2.51
CA ALA A 62 7.40 -2.02 -2.43
C ALA A 62 8.18 -3.33 -2.19
N ALA A 63 7.70 -4.20 -1.29
CA ALA A 63 8.26 -5.53 -1.08
C ALA A 63 8.21 -6.38 -2.35
N GLY A 64 7.10 -6.34 -3.08
CA GLY A 64 6.95 -7.02 -4.36
C GLY A 64 7.97 -6.55 -5.41
N PHE A 65 8.17 -5.25 -5.54
CA PHE A 65 9.21 -4.70 -6.44
C PHE A 65 10.62 -5.03 -6.00
N THR A 66 10.89 -5.10 -4.70
CA THR A 66 12.18 -5.54 -4.15
C THR A 66 12.48 -7.00 -4.56
N ILE A 67 11.50 -7.89 -4.39
CA ILE A 67 11.64 -9.30 -4.78
C ILE A 67 11.79 -9.43 -6.30
N ALA A 68 10.95 -8.74 -7.07
CA ALA A 68 11.02 -8.75 -8.53
C ALA A 68 12.41 -8.30 -9.04
N ALA A 69 12.98 -7.28 -8.41
CA ALA A 69 14.28 -6.72 -8.77
C ALA A 69 15.48 -7.56 -8.30
N ARG A 70 15.33 -8.41 -7.28
CA ARG A 70 16.42 -9.17 -6.64
C ARG A 70 17.59 -8.28 -6.21
N SER A 71 17.31 -7.14 -5.63
CA SER A 71 18.34 -6.17 -5.26
C SER A 71 18.15 -5.68 -3.83
N LEU A 72 19.13 -5.94 -2.97
CA LEU A 72 19.18 -5.41 -1.59
C LEU A 72 19.34 -3.90 -1.57
N TRP A 73 19.99 -3.30 -2.56
CA TRP A 73 20.07 -1.85 -2.68
C TRP A 73 18.70 -1.21 -2.86
N ILE A 74 17.87 -1.82 -3.73
CA ILE A 74 16.49 -1.39 -3.94
C ILE A 74 15.69 -1.55 -2.64
N ALA A 75 15.86 -2.67 -1.91
CA ALA A 75 15.24 -2.87 -0.61
C ALA A 75 15.58 -1.75 0.38
N GLY A 76 16.87 -1.45 0.52
CA GLY A 76 17.36 -0.38 1.40
C GLY A 76 16.80 0.99 1.03
N ILE A 77 16.85 1.35 -0.26
CA ILE A 77 16.31 2.62 -0.76
C ILE A 77 14.82 2.75 -0.48
N LEU A 78 14.02 1.71 -0.80
CA LEU A 78 12.57 1.73 -0.59
C LEU A 78 12.22 1.78 0.90
N LEU A 79 12.98 1.09 1.76
CA LEU A 79 12.80 1.15 3.21
C LEU A 79 13.08 2.55 3.76
N VAL A 80 14.19 3.16 3.36
CA VAL A 80 14.55 4.53 3.77
C VAL A 80 13.48 5.52 3.30
N LEU A 81 13.05 5.43 2.04
CA LEU A 81 12.00 6.30 1.52
C LEU A 81 10.66 6.08 2.25
N PHE A 82 10.31 4.84 2.55
CA PHE A 82 9.10 4.55 3.32
C PHE A 82 9.16 5.20 4.70
N VAL A 83 10.25 5.01 5.44
CA VAL A 83 10.40 5.60 6.77
C VAL A 83 10.45 7.12 6.71
N ALA A 84 11.24 7.68 5.78
CA ALA A 84 11.43 9.13 5.68
C ALA A 84 10.18 9.89 5.22
N ILE A 85 9.38 9.29 4.34
CA ILE A 85 8.21 9.96 3.74
C ILE A 85 6.91 9.53 4.44
N TYR A 86 6.65 8.22 4.50
CA TYR A 86 5.34 7.74 4.97
C TYR A 86 5.19 7.82 6.49
N TRP A 87 6.26 7.62 7.26
CA TRP A 87 6.14 7.67 8.72
C TRP A 87 5.72 9.04 9.26
N PRO A 88 6.34 10.17 8.82
CA PRO A 88 5.86 11.51 9.18
C PRO A 88 4.42 11.78 8.72
N VAL A 89 4.08 11.36 7.49
CA VAL A 89 2.72 11.56 6.94
C VAL A 89 1.68 10.80 7.76
N ILE A 90 1.93 9.53 8.11
CA ILE A 90 1.04 8.73 8.97
C ILE A 90 0.85 9.41 10.32
N ARG A 91 1.92 9.95 10.93
CA ARG A 91 1.82 10.64 12.23
C ARG A 91 1.02 11.93 12.13
N ALA A 92 1.24 12.71 11.09
CA ALA A 92 0.48 13.95 10.86
C ALA A 92 -1.01 13.65 10.61
N GLU A 93 -1.33 12.61 9.83
CA GLU A 93 -2.70 12.18 9.60
C GLU A 93 -3.39 11.69 10.87
N GLU A 94 -2.69 10.89 11.71
CA GLU A 94 -3.23 10.46 13.00
C GLU A 94 -3.45 11.63 13.98
N SER A 95 -2.58 12.65 13.98
CA SER A 95 -2.77 13.87 14.77
C SER A 95 -4.02 14.61 14.31
N TYR A 96 -4.14 14.86 13.02
CA TYR A 96 -5.33 15.49 12.43
C TYR A 96 -6.62 14.73 12.76
N LEU A 97 -6.61 13.37 12.63
CA LEU A 97 -7.77 12.56 12.94
C LEU A 97 -8.14 12.62 14.44
N SER A 98 -7.15 12.71 15.34
CA SER A 98 -7.39 12.82 16.76
C SER A 98 -8.02 14.15 17.18
N GLU A 99 -7.72 15.22 16.46
CA GLU A 99 -8.33 16.54 16.68
C GLU A 99 -9.72 16.65 16.06
N ARG A 100 -9.92 15.99 14.91
CA ARG A 100 -11.15 16.11 14.13
C ARG A 100 -12.26 15.15 14.58
N PHE A 101 -11.90 13.96 15.07
CA PHE A 101 -12.85 12.89 15.42
C PHE A 101 -12.64 12.43 16.87
N PRO A 102 -13.52 12.80 17.82
CA PRO A 102 -13.38 12.40 19.23
C PRO A 102 -13.27 10.88 19.43
N GLU A 103 -13.94 10.11 18.56
CA GLU A 103 -13.93 8.65 18.57
C GLU A 103 -12.61 8.01 18.09
N PHE A 104 -11.69 8.80 17.54
CA PHE A 104 -10.40 8.30 17.07
C PHE A 104 -9.54 7.72 18.19
N LEU A 105 -9.66 8.25 19.41
CA LEU A 105 -8.90 7.76 20.58
C LEU A 105 -9.29 6.32 20.94
N GLU A 106 -10.59 6.02 20.93
CA GLU A 106 -11.11 4.66 21.15
C GLU A 106 -10.65 3.72 20.01
N TYR A 107 -10.85 4.13 18.77
CA TYR A 107 -10.42 3.38 17.58
C TYR A 107 -8.93 3.07 17.62
N ARG A 108 -8.08 4.06 17.93
CA ARG A 108 -6.63 3.93 18.04
C ARG A 108 -6.19 2.95 19.12
N SER A 109 -6.93 2.83 20.22
CA SER A 109 -6.62 1.89 21.30
C SER A 109 -6.83 0.42 20.90
N GLN A 110 -7.75 0.16 19.96
CA GLN A 110 -8.17 -1.18 19.58
C GLN A 110 -7.53 -1.65 18.25
N VAL A 111 -7.30 -0.73 17.32
CA VAL A 111 -6.80 -1.05 15.98
C VAL A 111 -5.32 -0.61 15.83
N PRO A 112 -4.42 -1.50 15.41
CA PRO A 112 -3.01 -1.17 15.26
C PRO A 112 -2.76 -0.22 14.08
N ARG A 113 -1.58 0.45 14.11
CA ARG A 113 -1.22 1.46 13.12
C ARG A 113 -1.03 0.89 11.71
N LEU A 114 -0.29 -0.22 11.56
CA LEU A 114 0.12 -0.74 10.26
C LEU A 114 -0.10 -2.24 10.13
N ILE A 115 0.42 -3.05 11.06
CA ILE A 115 0.30 -4.51 11.01
C ILE A 115 -1.11 -4.91 11.44
N PRO A 116 -1.90 -5.60 10.56
CA PRO A 116 -3.28 -5.92 10.86
C PRO A 116 -3.44 -6.86 12.07
N LYS A 117 -4.44 -6.60 12.91
CA LYS A 117 -4.90 -7.56 13.92
C LYS A 117 -5.91 -8.53 13.31
N PRO A 118 -5.94 -9.80 13.77
CA PRO A 118 -6.97 -10.77 13.33
C PRO A 118 -8.38 -10.42 13.84
N THR A 119 -8.49 -9.64 14.93
CA THR A 119 -9.77 -9.20 15.51
C THR A 119 -10.27 -7.94 14.83
N ARG A 120 -11.52 -8.01 14.35
CA ARG A 120 -12.19 -6.91 13.66
C ARG A 120 -12.74 -5.88 14.66
N TYR A 121 -12.45 -4.59 14.43
CA TYR A 121 -13.14 -3.49 15.09
C TYR A 121 -14.54 -3.30 14.47
N LEU A 122 -15.59 -3.46 15.29
CA LEU A 122 -16.98 -3.39 14.81
C LEU A 122 -17.64 -2.15 15.43
N ARG A 123 -17.67 -1.04 14.67
CA ARG A 123 -18.42 0.16 15.12
C ARG A 123 -19.57 0.51 14.17
N LYS A 124 -19.30 0.67 12.89
CA LYS A 124 -20.33 0.97 11.88
C LYS A 124 -20.16 0.07 10.67
N PRO A 125 -21.20 -0.60 10.20
CA PRO A 125 -21.15 -1.25 8.90
C PRO A 125 -21.06 -0.18 7.81
N ALA A 126 -20.13 -0.34 6.89
CA ALA A 126 -20.07 0.44 5.66
C ALA A 126 -19.86 -0.52 4.50
N ALA A 127 -20.39 -0.17 3.34
CA ALA A 127 -20.24 -0.91 2.10
C ALA A 127 -19.10 -0.32 1.27
N PHE A 128 -18.48 -1.16 0.44
CA PHE A 128 -17.52 -0.72 -0.57
C PHE A 128 -18.20 0.20 -1.58
N SER A 129 -17.56 1.31 -1.91
CA SER A 129 -18.05 2.29 -2.89
C SER A 129 -17.08 2.43 -4.06
N TRP A 130 -17.54 2.08 -5.26
CA TRP A 130 -16.81 2.30 -6.50
C TRP A 130 -16.57 3.78 -6.80
N GLN A 131 -17.48 4.65 -6.36
CA GLN A 131 -17.32 6.09 -6.54
C GLN A 131 -16.12 6.61 -5.73
N LEU A 132 -15.95 6.14 -4.49
CA LEU A 132 -14.78 6.49 -3.66
C LEU A 132 -13.48 5.94 -4.27
N TYR A 133 -13.47 4.71 -4.76
CA TYR A 133 -12.32 4.14 -5.46
C TYR A 133 -11.88 5.03 -6.64
N LEU A 134 -12.83 5.44 -7.48
CA LEU A 134 -12.55 6.31 -8.63
C LEU A 134 -12.15 7.73 -8.19
N LYS A 135 -12.81 8.30 -7.16
CA LYS A 135 -12.48 9.61 -6.57
C LYS A 135 -11.02 9.67 -6.08
N HIS A 136 -10.53 8.58 -5.47
CA HIS A 136 -9.15 8.48 -4.97
C HIS A 136 -8.12 8.14 -6.05
N ARG A 137 -8.54 7.88 -7.30
CA ARG A 137 -7.67 7.60 -8.45
C ARG A 137 -6.66 6.47 -8.21
N GLU A 138 -7.06 5.44 -7.46
CA GLU A 138 -6.19 4.29 -7.14
C GLU A 138 -5.75 3.49 -8.37
N TYR A 139 -6.46 3.62 -9.49
CA TYR A 139 -6.02 3.10 -10.78
C TYR A 139 -4.66 3.64 -11.22
N ASN A 140 -4.23 4.83 -10.76
CA ASN A 140 -2.89 5.36 -11.06
C ASN A 140 -1.79 4.48 -10.44
N ALA A 141 -2.00 3.96 -9.22
CA ALA A 141 -1.07 3.03 -8.59
C ALA A 141 -0.98 1.72 -9.40
N THR A 142 -2.11 1.24 -9.92
CA THR A 142 -2.18 0.07 -10.79
C THR A 142 -1.42 0.30 -12.09
N LEU A 143 -1.68 1.39 -12.80
CA LEU A 143 -1.02 1.74 -14.05
C LEU A 143 0.50 1.90 -13.87
N GLY A 144 0.94 2.62 -12.83
CA GLY A 144 2.36 2.78 -12.51
C GLY A 144 3.05 1.46 -12.18
N SER A 145 2.38 0.59 -11.43
CA SER A 145 2.91 -0.74 -11.10
C SER A 145 3.03 -1.65 -12.33
N LEU A 146 2.02 -1.64 -13.20
CA LEU A 146 2.06 -2.41 -14.46
C LEU A 146 3.17 -1.91 -15.39
N ALA A 147 3.33 -0.60 -15.54
CA ALA A 147 4.40 -0.02 -16.36
C ALA A 147 5.79 -0.43 -15.84
N LEU A 148 6.00 -0.43 -14.53
CA LEU A 148 7.28 -0.82 -13.93
C LEU A 148 7.52 -2.33 -14.03
N LEU A 149 6.50 -3.17 -13.87
CA LEU A 149 6.60 -4.62 -14.11
C LEU A 149 6.92 -4.93 -15.56
N ALA A 150 6.28 -4.23 -16.51
CA ALA A 150 6.58 -4.38 -17.94
C ALA A 150 8.04 -4.00 -18.26
N ALA A 151 8.56 -2.95 -17.63
CA ALA A 151 9.96 -2.56 -17.78
C ALA A 151 10.93 -3.63 -17.24
N LEU A 152 10.62 -4.27 -16.10
CA LEU A 152 11.42 -5.38 -15.57
C LEU A 152 11.37 -6.62 -16.46
N LEU A 153 10.19 -6.93 -17.02
CA LEU A 153 10.02 -8.04 -17.96
C LEU A 153 10.82 -7.78 -19.24
N ALA A 154 10.74 -6.57 -19.80
CA ALA A 154 11.52 -6.18 -20.97
C ALA A 154 13.03 -6.31 -20.69
N LYS A 155 13.50 -5.88 -19.53
CA LYS A 155 14.89 -6.07 -19.11
C LYS A 155 15.27 -7.54 -19.06
N LEU A 156 14.43 -8.40 -18.43
CA LEU A 156 14.70 -9.83 -18.37
C LEU A 156 14.83 -10.45 -19.76
N LEU A 157 13.94 -10.12 -20.68
CA LEU A 157 13.98 -10.62 -22.06
C LEU A 157 15.23 -10.16 -22.79
N TRP A 158 15.63 -8.90 -22.62
CA TRP A 158 16.84 -8.34 -23.23
C TRP A 158 18.12 -9.00 -22.70
N THR A 159 18.19 -9.33 -21.41
CA THR A 159 19.38 -9.92 -20.80
C THR A 159 19.47 -11.44 -20.96
N SER A 160 18.40 -12.08 -21.44
CA SER A 160 18.32 -13.52 -21.69
C SER A 160 18.46 -13.87 -23.19
N SER A 161 18.55 -12.85 -24.07
CA SER A 161 18.89 -12.97 -25.49
C SER A 161 20.39 -12.89 -25.70
#